data_29ad77446ba9d0805ba4d8d436683675
#
_entry.id   29ad77446ba9d0805ba4d8d436683675
#
_cell.length_a   1.000
_cell.length_b   1.000
_cell.length_c   1.000
_cell.angle_alpha   90.00
_cell.angle_beta   90.00
_cell.angle_gamma   90.00
#
_symmetry.space_group_name_H-M   'P 1'
#
loop_
_entity.id
_entity.type
_entity.pdbx_description
1 polymer ?
#
loop_
_entity_poly.entity_id
_entity_poly.type
_entity_poly.pdbx_seq_one_letter_code
_entity_poly.pdbx_strand_id
1 'polypeptide(L)'
;MVKEFENKKEWALILGGSSGLGLATAKKLAQHGMNICIVYRNSRSQLDQMKRDFRKITQESVSFVSYNMDAFQPEKRKELIEGLKKELDDGKIKVLVHSVAKGNLKPMVSNSVQVLQTDDFQLTIQAMGISLYDWVKAVFEAKLFSEDARVVSFTSEGNSK
;
A
#
# COMPACT_ATOMS: atom_id res chain seq x y z
N MET A 1 11.46 -21.89 -9.53
CA MET A 1 10.12 -21.29 -9.38
C MET A 1 9.84 -20.52 -10.66
N VAL A 2 8.67 -20.68 -11.28
CA VAL A 2 8.30 -19.91 -12.48
C VAL A 2 8.09 -18.46 -12.07
N LYS A 3 8.74 -17.53 -12.76
CA LYS A 3 8.56 -16.08 -12.58
C LYS A 3 7.54 -15.57 -13.58
N GLU A 4 6.28 -15.57 -13.19
CA GLU A 4 5.13 -15.25 -14.08
C GLU A 4 5.15 -13.84 -14.66
N PHE A 5 5.79 -12.89 -13.96
CA PHE A 5 5.86 -11.48 -14.33
C PHE A 5 7.24 -11.05 -14.85
N GLU A 6 8.19 -11.99 -15.01
CA GLU A 6 9.53 -11.70 -15.49
C GLU A 6 9.49 -11.10 -16.90
N ASN A 7 10.25 -10.02 -17.11
CA ASN A 7 10.28 -9.26 -18.36
C ASN A 7 8.95 -8.64 -18.81
N LYS A 8 7.91 -8.70 -17.97
CA LYS A 8 6.70 -7.93 -18.16
C LYS A 8 6.86 -6.59 -17.44
N LYS A 9 6.59 -5.49 -18.10
CA LYS A 9 6.62 -4.16 -17.48
C LYS A 9 5.42 -3.94 -16.55
N GLU A 10 5.13 -4.93 -15.71
CA GLU A 10 4.02 -4.95 -14.77
C GLU A 10 4.47 -4.58 -13.37
N TRP A 11 3.69 -3.75 -12.70
CA TRP A 11 3.98 -3.20 -11.39
C TRP A 11 2.90 -3.53 -10.37
N ALA A 12 3.32 -3.74 -9.13
CA ALA A 12 2.44 -3.70 -7.98
C ALA A 12 2.60 -2.37 -7.26
N LEU A 13 1.50 -1.63 -7.09
CA LEU A 13 1.42 -0.47 -6.20
C LEU A 13 0.87 -0.92 -4.85
N ILE A 14 1.67 -0.83 -3.79
CA ILE A 14 1.33 -1.36 -2.47
C ILE A 14 1.28 -0.23 -1.44
N LEU A 15 0.08 0.08 -0.98
CA LEU A 15 -0.18 1.05 0.08
C LEU A 15 -0.06 0.35 1.44
N GLY A 16 0.85 0.81 2.29
CA GLY A 16 1.18 0.15 3.56
C GLY A 16 2.15 -1.03 3.40
N GLY A 17 3.09 -0.94 2.45
CA GLY A 17 3.99 -2.02 2.09
C GLY A 17 5.27 -2.13 2.95
N SER A 18 5.44 -1.36 4.02
CA SER A 18 6.66 -1.39 4.84
C SER A 18 6.68 -2.48 5.92
N SER A 19 5.54 -3.12 6.19
CA SER A 19 5.40 -4.16 7.23
C SER A 19 4.21 -5.08 6.95
N GLY A 20 4.04 -6.10 7.78
CA GLY A 20 2.86 -6.98 7.78
C GLY A 20 2.53 -7.60 6.43
N LEU A 21 1.23 -7.68 6.13
CA LEU A 21 0.71 -8.31 4.91
C LEU A 21 1.15 -7.58 3.64
N GLY A 22 1.21 -6.24 3.67
CA GLY A 22 1.67 -5.47 2.51
C GLY A 22 3.13 -5.78 2.14
N LEU A 23 4.02 -5.85 3.12
CA LEU A 23 5.42 -6.23 2.89
C LEU A 23 5.55 -7.69 2.42
N ALA A 24 4.80 -8.60 3.02
CA ALA A 24 4.80 -10.01 2.60
C ALA A 24 4.34 -10.16 1.15
N THR A 25 3.29 -9.43 0.76
CA THR A 25 2.80 -9.37 -0.62
C THR A 25 3.86 -8.80 -1.57
N ALA A 26 4.51 -7.69 -1.19
CA ALA A 26 5.58 -7.09 -1.99
C ALA A 26 6.71 -8.09 -2.27
N LYS A 27 7.20 -8.75 -1.23
CA LYS A 27 8.25 -9.79 -1.36
C LYS A 27 7.81 -10.93 -2.27
N LYS A 28 6.58 -11.42 -2.09
CA LYS A 28 6.07 -12.53 -2.89
C LYS A 28 5.94 -12.16 -4.37
N LEU A 29 5.38 -10.99 -4.68
CA LEU A 29 5.25 -10.53 -6.06
C LEU A 29 6.61 -10.29 -6.72
N ALA A 30 7.59 -9.72 -5.98
CA ALA A 30 8.95 -9.56 -6.47
C ALA A 30 9.62 -10.90 -6.82
N GLN A 31 9.44 -11.94 -5.98
CA GLN A 31 9.92 -13.29 -6.27
C GLN A 31 9.37 -13.86 -7.58
N HIS A 32 8.17 -13.44 -7.98
CA HIS A 32 7.57 -13.80 -9.26
C HIS A 32 7.92 -12.84 -10.41
N GLY A 33 8.84 -11.91 -10.19
CA GLY A 33 9.36 -11.00 -11.23
C GLY A 33 8.56 -9.73 -11.44
N MET A 34 7.61 -9.40 -10.56
CA MET A 34 6.83 -8.17 -10.66
C MET A 34 7.62 -6.97 -10.09
N ASN A 35 7.61 -5.85 -10.79
CA ASN A 35 8.18 -4.60 -10.28
C ASN A 35 7.33 -4.05 -9.13
N ILE A 36 7.97 -3.41 -8.15
CA ILE A 36 7.31 -3.05 -6.89
C ILE A 36 7.42 -1.56 -6.62
N CYS A 37 6.27 -0.94 -6.37
CA CYS A 37 6.15 0.40 -5.80
C CYS A 37 5.50 0.31 -4.42
N ILE A 38 6.17 0.80 -3.39
CA ILE A 38 5.66 0.81 -2.02
C ILE A 38 5.40 2.24 -1.56
N VAL A 39 4.19 2.48 -1.04
CA VAL A 39 3.85 3.69 -0.28
C VAL A 39 3.75 3.31 1.20
N TYR A 40 4.46 4.05 2.05
CA TYR A 40 4.50 3.76 3.48
C TYR A 40 4.66 5.04 4.30
N ARG A 41 4.41 4.94 5.60
CA ARG A 41 4.64 6.01 6.56
C ARG A 41 5.30 5.43 7.81
N ASN A 42 6.62 5.62 7.91
CA ASN A 42 7.41 5.14 9.03
C ASN A 42 8.18 6.30 9.69
N SER A 43 8.35 6.18 11.02
CA SER A 43 9.25 7.04 11.78
C SER A 43 10.71 6.68 11.52
N ARG A 44 11.63 7.60 11.90
CA ARG A 44 13.07 7.37 11.72
C ARG A 44 13.58 6.11 12.43
N SER A 45 13.01 5.75 13.58
CA SER A 45 13.41 4.57 14.35
C SER A 45 13.12 3.23 13.67
N GLN A 46 12.22 3.20 12.68
CA GLN A 46 11.82 1.99 11.94
C GLN A 46 12.58 1.82 10.63
N LEU A 47 13.37 2.81 10.21
CA LEU A 47 13.99 2.84 8.88
C LEU A 47 15.01 1.73 8.67
N ASP A 48 15.79 1.35 9.68
CA ASP A 48 16.86 0.35 9.49
C ASP A 48 16.31 -1.05 9.25
N GLN A 49 15.27 -1.44 10.00
CA GLN A 49 14.60 -2.72 9.75
C GLN A 49 13.94 -2.73 8.37
N MET A 50 13.23 -1.68 8.04
CA MET A 50 12.58 -1.52 6.74
C MET A 50 13.59 -1.61 5.58
N LYS A 51 14.75 -0.94 5.68
CA LYS A 51 15.82 -1.02 4.67
C LYS A 51 16.31 -2.46 4.47
N ARG A 52 16.48 -3.23 5.57
CA ARG A 52 16.84 -4.66 5.46
C ARG A 52 15.78 -5.47 4.72
N ASP A 53 14.50 -5.19 5.00
CA ASP A 53 13.40 -5.87 4.34
C ASP A 53 13.26 -5.48 2.86
N PHE A 54 13.47 -4.22 2.50
CA PHE A 54 13.44 -3.77 1.11
C PHE A 54 14.60 -4.33 0.28
N ARG A 55 15.78 -4.54 0.88
CA ARG A 55 16.90 -5.23 0.20
C ARG A 55 16.52 -6.61 -0.29
N LYS A 56 15.65 -7.34 0.42
CA LYS A 56 15.17 -8.65 -0.03
C LYS A 56 14.32 -8.57 -1.29
N ILE A 57 13.62 -7.44 -1.50
CA ILE A 57 12.86 -7.18 -2.73
C ILE A 57 13.82 -6.87 -3.88
N THR A 58 14.78 -5.99 -3.67
CA THR A 58 15.74 -5.58 -4.72
C THR A 58 16.68 -6.70 -5.13
N GLN A 59 16.87 -7.73 -4.30
CA GLN A 59 17.66 -8.93 -4.66
C GLN A 59 16.97 -9.79 -5.72
N GLU A 60 15.68 -9.61 -5.98
CA GLU A 60 14.93 -10.40 -6.97
C GLU A 60 15.09 -9.90 -8.42
N SER A 61 15.96 -8.93 -8.66
CA SER A 61 16.21 -8.34 -9.99
C SER A 61 14.99 -7.69 -10.61
N VAL A 62 14.15 -7.06 -9.78
CA VAL A 62 12.98 -6.27 -10.19
C VAL A 62 13.23 -4.78 -9.96
N SER A 63 12.53 -3.93 -10.70
CA SER A 63 12.50 -2.50 -10.41
C SER A 63 11.76 -2.24 -9.10
N PHE A 64 12.35 -1.40 -8.26
CA PHE A 64 11.81 -1.10 -6.93
C PHE A 64 11.85 0.40 -6.64
N VAL A 65 10.70 0.97 -6.31
CA VAL A 65 10.58 2.34 -5.84
C VAL A 65 9.79 2.40 -4.54
N SER A 66 10.09 3.35 -3.69
CA SER A 66 9.37 3.48 -2.41
C SER A 66 9.24 4.93 -1.97
N TYR A 67 8.08 5.27 -1.39
CA TYR A 67 7.72 6.62 -0.98
C TYR A 67 7.29 6.63 0.48
N ASN A 68 8.06 7.36 1.31
CA ASN A 68 7.68 7.62 2.71
C ASN A 68 6.79 8.86 2.77
N MET A 69 5.48 8.65 2.75
CA MET A 69 4.50 9.73 2.72
C MET A 69 3.20 9.34 3.40
N ASP A 70 2.40 10.33 3.76
CA ASP A 70 1.04 10.09 4.20
C ASP A 70 0.13 9.81 3.00
N ALA A 71 -0.30 8.55 2.86
CA ALA A 71 -1.14 8.10 1.76
C ALA A 71 -2.55 8.72 1.74
N PHE A 72 -2.95 9.40 2.82
CA PHE A 72 -4.28 10.03 2.93
C PHE A 72 -4.31 11.48 2.44
N GLN A 73 -3.15 12.09 2.21
CA GLN A 73 -3.06 13.47 1.71
C GLN A 73 -3.28 13.53 0.20
N PRO A 74 -4.32 14.24 -0.30
CA PRO A 74 -4.62 14.33 -1.73
C PRO A 74 -3.47 14.87 -2.58
N GLU A 75 -2.79 15.90 -2.07
CA GLU A 75 -1.66 16.54 -2.76
C GLU A 75 -0.49 15.55 -2.93
N LYS A 76 -0.17 14.80 -1.87
CA LYS A 76 0.89 13.79 -1.91
C LYS A 76 0.54 12.63 -2.83
N ARG A 77 -0.73 12.22 -2.86
CA ARG A 77 -1.20 11.22 -3.82
C ARG A 77 -1.04 11.71 -5.26
N LYS A 78 -1.42 12.96 -5.54
CA LYS A 78 -1.27 13.57 -6.86
C LYS A 78 0.20 13.63 -7.29
N GLU A 79 1.09 14.13 -6.41
CA GLU A 79 2.54 14.18 -6.66
C GLU A 79 3.09 12.79 -7.00
N LEU A 80 2.69 11.77 -6.24
CA LEU A 80 3.13 10.39 -6.46
C LEU A 80 2.63 9.85 -7.80
N ILE A 81 1.36 10.04 -8.14
CA ILE A 81 0.79 9.59 -9.41
C ILE A 81 1.54 10.21 -10.60
N GLU A 82 1.87 11.50 -10.54
CA GLU A 82 2.68 12.14 -11.59
C GLU A 82 4.12 11.61 -11.62
N GLY A 83 4.70 11.31 -10.47
CA GLY A 83 6.01 10.65 -10.39
C GLY A 83 5.97 9.23 -10.99
N LEU A 84 4.95 8.46 -10.68
CA LEU A 84 4.78 7.10 -11.21
C LEU A 84 4.71 7.06 -12.73
N LYS A 85 4.09 8.03 -13.39
CA LYS A 85 4.07 8.11 -14.86
C LYS A 85 5.47 8.10 -15.47
N LYS A 86 6.45 8.64 -14.76
CA LYS A 86 7.86 8.67 -15.20
C LYS A 86 8.60 7.39 -14.81
N GLU A 87 8.36 6.92 -13.57
CA GLU A 87 9.04 5.72 -13.04
C GLU A 87 8.59 4.43 -13.73
N LEU A 88 7.32 4.35 -14.10
CA LEU A 88 6.78 3.18 -14.79
C LEU A 88 7.20 3.12 -16.27
N ASP A 89 7.64 4.24 -16.84
CA ASP A 89 7.93 4.37 -18.27
C ASP A 89 6.69 3.96 -19.10
N ASP A 90 6.77 2.87 -19.87
CA ASP A 90 5.63 2.26 -20.57
C ASP A 90 4.95 1.12 -19.77
N GLY A 91 5.42 0.87 -18.53
CA GLY A 91 4.86 -0.12 -17.63
C GLY A 91 3.47 0.25 -17.11
N LYS A 92 2.77 -0.76 -16.57
CA LYS A 92 1.41 -0.60 -16.03
C LYS A 92 1.27 -1.22 -14.65
N ILE A 93 0.35 -0.68 -13.86
CA ILE A 93 -0.02 -1.23 -12.57
C ILE A 93 -0.95 -2.42 -12.80
N LYS A 94 -0.42 -3.62 -12.58
CA LYS A 94 -1.16 -4.87 -12.62
C LYS A 94 -1.92 -5.15 -11.34
N VAL A 95 -1.32 -4.76 -10.21
CA VAL A 95 -1.92 -4.99 -8.90
C VAL A 95 -1.84 -3.72 -8.06
N LEU A 96 -2.97 -3.26 -7.53
CA LEU A 96 -3.03 -2.28 -6.46
C LEU A 96 -3.39 -3.01 -5.16
N VAL A 97 -2.53 -2.93 -4.17
CA VAL A 97 -2.75 -3.54 -2.85
C VAL A 97 -2.97 -2.45 -1.82
N HIS A 98 -4.14 -2.45 -1.20
CA HIS A 98 -4.45 -1.58 -0.08
C HIS A 98 -4.28 -2.36 1.24
N SER A 99 -3.11 -2.20 1.85
CA SER A 99 -2.72 -2.84 3.12
C SER A 99 -2.58 -1.79 4.23
N VAL A 100 -3.56 -0.91 4.32
CA VAL A 100 -3.58 0.12 5.36
C VAL A 100 -4.65 -0.22 6.37
N ALA A 101 -4.23 -0.35 7.63
CA ALA A 101 -5.11 -0.46 8.77
C ALA A 101 -4.82 0.72 9.71
N LYS A 102 -5.81 1.52 10.01
CA LYS A 102 -5.71 2.63 10.95
C LYS A 102 -7.02 2.81 11.67
N GLY A 103 -6.95 2.90 12.98
CA GLY A 103 -8.09 3.13 13.85
C GLY A 103 -7.61 3.20 15.29
N ASN A 104 -8.48 3.64 16.16
CA ASN A 104 -8.21 3.71 17.60
C ASN A 104 -8.99 2.61 18.32
N LEU A 105 -8.27 1.78 19.07
CA LEU A 105 -8.84 0.72 19.90
C LEU A 105 -9.14 1.28 21.28
N LYS A 106 -10.30 1.91 21.43
CA LYS A 106 -10.81 2.45 22.67
C LYS A 106 -12.13 1.76 23.04
N PRO A 107 -12.46 1.64 24.32
CA PRO A 107 -13.79 1.14 24.73
C PRO A 107 -14.90 2.10 24.29
N MET A 108 -16.09 1.56 24.04
CA MET A 108 -17.28 2.37 23.71
C MET A 108 -17.74 3.17 24.93
N VAL A 109 -17.67 2.57 26.12
CA VAL A 109 -18.06 3.19 27.41
C VAL A 109 -16.99 2.91 28.45
N SER A 110 -16.62 3.94 29.22
CA SER A 110 -15.70 3.81 30.37
C SER A 110 -15.83 5.03 31.28
N ASN A 111 -15.62 4.81 32.57
CA ASN A 111 -15.53 5.88 33.57
C ASN A 111 -14.06 6.25 33.90
N SER A 112 -13.08 5.51 33.41
CA SER A 112 -11.68 5.63 33.81
C SER A 112 -10.70 5.90 32.67
N VAL A 113 -11.10 5.69 31.40
CA VAL A 113 -10.24 5.89 30.22
C VAL A 113 -11.02 6.59 29.10
N GLN A 114 -10.29 7.16 28.15
CA GLN A 114 -10.90 7.75 26.95
C GLN A 114 -11.70 6.72 26.17
N VAL A 115 -12.90 7.08 25.80
CA VAL A 115 -13.81 6.26 24.97
C VAL A 115 -13.74 6.66 23.51
N LEU A 116 -14.28 5.83 22.62
CA LEU A 116 -14.44 6.12 21.21
C LEU A 116 -15.25 7.41 21.00
N GLN A 117 -14.78 8.23 20.08
CA GLN A 117 -15.42 9.45 19.63
C GLN A 117 -15.71 9.38 18.13
N THR A 118 -16.53 10.29 17.63
CA THR A 118 -16.85 10.41 16.20
C THR A 118 -15.59 10.46 15.33
N ASP A 119 -14.57 11.20 15.76
CA ASP A 119 -13.31 11.34 15.02
C ASP A 119 -12.56 10.01 14.89
N ASP A 120 -12.68 9.10 15.86
CA ASP A 120 -12.07 7.76 15.79
C ASP A 120 -12.70 6.93 14.67
N PHE A 121 -14.04 7.02 14.51
CA PHE A 121 -14.77 6.38 13.42
C PHE A 121 -14.41 7.00 12.06
N GLN A 122 -14.43 8.33 11.98
CA GLN A 122 -14.05 9.05 10.75
C GLN A 122 -12.64 8.68 10.29
N LEU A 123 -11.69 8.62 11.23
CA LEU A 123 -10.32 8.18 10.95
C LEU A 123 -10.28 6.78 10.34
N THR A 124 -11.02 5.84 10.90
CA THR A 124 -11.06 4.45 10.43
C THR A 124 -11.69 4.35 9.05
N ILE A 125 -12.85 4.99 8.84
CA ILE A 125 -13.55 5.02 7.55
C ILE A 125 -12.68 5.66 6.47
N GLN A 126 -12.05 6.80 6.79
CA GLN A 126 -11.15 7.48 5.88
C GLN A 126 -9.97 6.60 5.48
N ALA A 127 -9.35 5.93 6.46
CA ALA A 127 -8.15 5.15 6.22
C ALA A 127 -8.42 3.83 5.52
N MET A 128 -9.48 3.11 5.89
CA MET A 128 -9.72 1.74 5.44
C MET A 128 -10.74 1.63 4.31
N GLY A 129 -11.59 2.64 4.12
CA GLY A 129 -12.60 2.67 3.06
C GLY A 129 -12.33 3.74 2.00
N ILE A 130 -12.39 5.02 2.39
CA ILE A 130 -12.34 6.13 1.45
C ILE A 130 -10.98 6.17 0.73
N SER A 131 -9.88 5.93 1.44
CA SER A 131 -8.55 5.97 0.81
C SER A 131 -8.36 4.90 -0.27
N LEU A 132 -8.98 3.73 -0.14
CA LEU A 132 -8.98 2.72 -1.21
C LEU A 132 -9.62 3.28 -2.49
N TYR A 133 -10.83 3.84 -2.35
CA TYR A 133 -11.53 4.47 -3.47
C TYR A 133 -10.69 5.58 -4.12
N ASP A 134 -10.13 6.47 -3.31
CA ASP A 134 -9.33 7.59 -3.78
C ASP A 134 -8.09 7.15 -4.59
N TRP A 135 -7.39 6.12 -4.13
CA TRP A 135 -6.23 5.59 -4.84
C TRP A 135 -6.61 4.87 -6.13
N VAL A 136 -7.67 4.05 -6.10
CA VAL A 136 -8.16 3.38 -7.32
C VAL A 136 -8.57 4.41 -8.36
N LYS A 137 -9.33 5.43 -7.95
CA LYS A 137 -9.74 6.53 -8.82
C LYS A 137 -8.53 7.26 -9.42
N ALA A 138 -7.56 7.65 -8.59
CA ALA A 138 -6.38 8.39 -9.05
C ALA A 138 -5.54 7.59 -10.06
N VAL A 139 -5.32 6.30 -9.83
CA VAL A 139 -4.59 5.43 -10.75
C VAL A 139 -5.37 5.21 -12.05
N PHE A 140 -6.69 5.06 -11.96
CA PHE A 140 -7.57 4.88 -13.12
C PHE A 140 -7.61 6.14 -14.01
N GLU A 141 -7.84 7.32 -13.44
CA GLU A 141 -7.86 8.60 -14.15
C GLU A 141 -6.51 8.90 -14.82
N ALA A 142 -5.41 8.50 -14.18
CA ALA A 142 -4.07 8.60 -14.74
C ALA A 142 -3.75 7.59 -15.86
N LYS A 143 -4.67 6.64 -16.15
CA LYS A 143 -4.52 5.55 -17.14
C LYS A 143 -3.30 4.65 -16.87
N LEU A 144 -2.98 4.44 -15.59
CA LEU A 144 -1.83 3.64 -15.18
C LEU A 144 -2.16 2.15 -14.96
N PHE A 145 -3.42 1.76 -14.87
CA PHE A 145 -3.80 0.35 -14.77
C PHE A 145 -3.57 -0.41 -16.09
N SER A 146 -3.18 -1.67 -15.98
CA SER A 146 -3.27 -2.63 -17.08
C SER A 146 -4.74 -3.02 -17.33
N GLU A 147 -5.03 -3.58 -18.52
CA GLU A 147 -6.42 -3.97 -18.91
C GLU A 147 -7.06 -4.96 -17.93
N ASP A 148 -6.25 -5.87 -17.38
CA ASP A 148 -6.68 -6.91 -16.45
C ASP A 148 -6.14 -6.70 -15.02
N ALA A 149 -6.03 -5.44 -14.59
CA ALA A 149 -5.55 -5.10 -13.26
C ALA A 149 -6.42 -5.70 -12.14
N ARG A 150 -5.80 -5.92 -10.99
CA ARG A 150 -6.45 -6.38 -9.76
C ARG A 150 -6.30 -5.35 -8.65
N VAL A 151 -7.38 -5.14 -7.93
CA VAL A 151 -7.39 -4.35 -6.68
C VAL A 151 -7.61 -5.31 -5.53
N VAL A 152 -6.70 -5.29 -4.56
CA VAL A 152 -6.71 -6.19 -3.40
C VAL A 152 -6.75 -5.34 -2.13
N SER A 153 -7.66 -5.64 -1.22
CA SER A 153 -7.72 -5.08 0.12
C SER A 153 -7.80 -6.19 1.15
N PHE A 154 -7.18 -5.98 2.30
CA PHE A 154 -7.24 -6.93 3.41
C PHE A 154 -8.37 -6.57 4.35
N THR A 155 -9.12 -7.57 4.75
CA THR A 155 -10.14 -7.48 5.79
C THR A 155 -9.94 -8.62 6.80
N SER A 156 -10.54 -8.52 7.97
CA SER A 156 -10.57 -9.58 8.96
C SER A 156 -12.00 -9.84 9.39
N GLU A 157 -12.33 -11.07 9.70
CA GLU A 157 -13.53 -11.38 10.45
C GLU A 157 -13.39 -10.83 11.87
N GLY A 158 -14.41 -10.14 12.34
CA GLY A 158 -14.49 -9.75 13.74
C GLY A 158 -14.44 -10.99 14.61
N ASN A 159 -13.61 -10.97 15.66
CA ASN A 159 -13.47 -12.12 16.54
C ASN A 159 -14.80 -12.34 17.25
N SER A 160 -15.54 -13.38 16.84
CA SER A 160 -16.75 -13.82 17.51
C SER A 160 -16.38 -14.48 18.84
N LYS A 161 -16.22 -13.69 19.89
CA LYS A 161 -16.25 -14.14 21.28
C LYS A 161 -17.25 -13.30 22.04
#